data_de6c3d6a49d09617e054c15a9d924de3
#
_entry.id   de6c3d6a49d09617e054c15a9d924de3
#
_cell.length_a   1.000
_cell.length_b   1.000
_cell.length_c   1.000
_cell.angle_alpha   90.00
_cell.angle_beta   90.00
_cell.angle_gamma   90.00
#
_symmetry.space_group_name_H-M   'P 1'
#
loop_
_entity.id
_entity.type
_entity.pdbx_description
1 polymer ?
#
loop_
_entity_poly.entity_id
_entity_poly.type
_entity_poly.pdbx_seq_one_letter_code
_entity_poly.pdbx_strand_id
1 'polypeptide(L)'
;LASLHSAGFEIPLVLTQPDRPAGRGLQLHASAVKQFALAHGIEVLQPLSLRQDSADPVRAEQARAAHARLLATDYDVMVVAAYGLILPRSTLDIKPCINIHGSLLPRWRGAAPIHRAIEAGDEETGVTIMQMEEGLDTGPMLMIERVAIEPSDTTASLHDTLAALGARMIVAALGKMEQGALEAVAQPAAGVTYAAKISKEEGRLDFSLPAPELSRKIRAFNPFPGAHAQVNGVPIKIWGAEALAADSRALPGQVLAADATHGIVVACKRGTLRLTELQKPGGKRLPAAEFLKGFPLAELCFD
;
A
#
# COMPACT_ATOMS: atom_id res chain seq x y z
N LEU A 1 -11.60 -6.08 -10.21
CA LEU A 1 -12.39 -7.23 -10.64
C LEU A 1 -13.86 -6.85 -10.81
N ALA A 2 -14.52 -6.34 -9.76
CA ALA A 2 -15.94 -5.94 -9.82
C ALA A 2 -16.26 -4.97 -10.96
N SER A 3 -15.44 -3.94 -11.16
CA SER A 3 -15.65 -2.94 -12.22
C SER A 3 -15.52 -3.53 -13.63
N LEU A 4 -14.60 -4.47 -13.84
CA LEU A 4 -14.47 -5.18 -15.11
C LEU A 4 -15.70 -6.05 -15.39
N HIS A 5 -16.13 -6.83 -14.40
CA HIS A 5 -17.34 -7.65 -14.50
C HIS A 5 -18.58 -6.81 -14.76
N SER A 6 -18.75 -5.69 -14.03
CA SER A 6 -19.90 -4.78 -14.23
C SER A 6 -19.88 -4.05 -15.59
N ALA A 7 -18.69 -3.86 -16.17
CA ALA A 7 -18.53 -3.29 -17.52
C ALA A 7 -18.78 -4.31 -18.64
N GLY A 8 -19.08 -5.57 -18.31
CA GLY A 8 -19.41 -6.61 -19.28
C GLY A 8 -18.22 -7.35 -19.87
N PHE A 9 -17.01 -7.16 -19.32
CA PHE A 9 -15.86 -7.98 -19.74
C PHE A 9 -16.03 -9.43 -19.26
N GLU A 10 -15.77 -10.37 -20.13
CA GLU A 10 -15.70 -11.78 -19.77
C GLU A 10 -14.43 -12.06 -18.98
N ILE A 11 -14.58 -12.75 -17.84
CA ILE A 11 -13.47 -13.06 -16.94
C ILE A 11 -13.44 -14.55 -16.72
N PRO A 12 -12.73 -15.31 -17.56
CA PRO A 12 -12.75 -16.77 -17.51
C PRO A 12 -11.95 -17.34 -16.33
N LEU A 13 -10.97 -16.58 -15.82
CA LEU A 13 -10.02 -17.07 -14.82
C LEU A 13 -9.53 -15.94 -13.93
N VAL A 14 -9.41 -16.19 -12.63
CA VAL A 14 -8.80 -15.29 -11.64
C VAL A 14 -7.68 -15.99 -10.90
N LEU A 15 -6.52 -15.34 -10.83
CA LEU A 15 -5.43 -15.74 -9.96
C LEU A 15 -5.36 -14.81 -8.75
N THR A 16 -5.30 -15.36 -7.55
CA THR A 16 -5.17 -14.57 -6.31
C THR A 16 -4.23 -15.25 -5.32
N GLN A 17 -3.79 -14.50 -4.32
CA GLN A 17 -2.98 -15.04 -3.23
C GLN A 17 -3.71 -16.17 -2.51
N PRO A 18 -2.99 -17.17 -1.99
CA PRO A 18 -3.56 -18.22 -1.13
C PRO A 18 -4.27 -17.62 0.08
N ASP A 19 -5.27 -18.36 0.58
CA ASP A 19 -5.96 -18.00 1.81
C ASP A 19 -4.96 -17.87 2.96
N ARG A 20 -5.12 -16.85 3.78
CA ARG A 20 -4.19 -16.54 4.87
C ARG A 20 -4.89 -16.59 6.21
N PRO A 21 -4.19 -17.04 7.27
CA PRO A 21 -4.71 -16.93 8.62
C PRO A 21 -4.97 -15.46 8.98
N ALA A 22 -6.18 -15.15 9.44
CA ALA A 22 -6.56 -13.81 9.87
C ALA A 22 -7.45 -13.85 11.12
N GLY A 23 -7.47 -12.73 11.86
CA GLY A 23 -8.31 -12.56 13.04
C GLY A 23 -7.87 -13.37 14.27
N ARG A 24 -8.68 -13.29 15.33
CA ARG A 24 -8.50 -14.10 16.54
C ARG A 24 -8.85 -15.55 16.23
N GLY A 25 -7.88 -16.46 16.39
CA GLY A 25 -8.06 -17.90 16.10
C GLY A 25 -7.42 -18.37 14.79
N LEU A 26 -6.74 -17.48 14.06
CA LEU A 26 -5.93 -17.81 12.87
C LEU A 26 -6.65 -18.68 11.83
N GLN A 27 -7.97 -18.51 11.68
CA GLN A 27 -8.72 -19.19 10.62
C GLN A 27 -8.31 -18.68 9.25
N LEU A 28 -8.30 -19.59 8.26
CA LEU A 28 -8.00 -19.22 6.89
C LEU A 28 -9.13 -18.38 6.30
N HIS A 29 -8.79 -17.18 5.83
CA HIS A 29 -9.72 -16.28 5.19
C HIS A 29 -9.40 -16.14 3.71
N ALA A 30 -10.43 -16.33 2.89
CA ALA A 30 -10.36 -16.08 1.45
C ALA A 30 -10.18 -14.57 1.19
N SER A 31 -9.36 -14.23 0.18
CA SER A 31 -9.23 -12.85 -0.28
C SER A 31 -10.56 -12.32 -0.82
N ALA A 32 -10.79 -11.01 -0.75
CA ALA A 32 -11.97 -10.37 -1.34
C ALA A 32 -12.10 -10.69 -2.85
N VAL A 33 -10.97 -10.81 -3.54
CA VAL A 33 -10.92 -11.23 -4.95
C VAL A 33 -11.48 -12.64 -5.14
N LYS A 34 -11.05 -13.59 -4.32
CA LYS A 34 -11.57 -14.97 -4.36
C LYS A 34 -13.07 -15.02 -4.05
N GLN A 35 -13.49 -14.31 -2.99
CA GLN A 35 -14.91 -14.27 -2.61
C GLN A 35 -15.78 -13.74 -3.75
N PHE A 36 -15.36 -12.65 -4.39
CA PHE A 36 -16.06 -12.10 -5.54
C PHE A 36 -16.10 -13.09 -6.70
N ALA A 37 -14.98 -13.68 -7.07
CA ALA A 37 -14.90 -14.63 -8.19
C ALA A 37 -15.82 -15.83 -7.99
N LEU A 38 -15.79 -16.43 -6.80
CA LEU A 38 -16.65 -17.57 -6.47
C LEU A 38 -18.15 -17.22 -6.50
N ALA A 39 -18.50 -16.02 -5.99
CA ALA A 39 -19.89 -15.54 -6.01
C ALA A 39 -20.44 -15.33 -7.45
N HIS A 40 -19.55 -15.17 -8.43
CA HIS A 40 -19.91 -14.96 -9.84
C HIS A 40 -19.59 -16.18 -10.73
N GLY A 41 -19.24 -17.33 -10.13
CA GLY A 41 -18.95 -18.56 -10.88
C GLY A 41 -17.65 -18.52 -11.67
N ILE A 42 -16.73 -17.60 -11.34
CA ILE A 42 -15.43 -17.47 -12.01
C ILE A 42 -14.44 -18.45 -11.39
N GLU A 43 -13.70 -19.16 -12.23
CA GLU A 43 -12.65 -20.08 -11.79
C GLU A 43 -11.52 -19.34 -11.07
N VAL A 44 -11.02 -19.89 -9.95
CA VAL A 44 -9.97 -19.28 -9.12
C VAL A 44 -8.80 -20.22 -8.96
N LEU A 45 -7.60 -19.72 -9.22
CA LEU A 45 -6.33 -20.35 -8.91
C LEU A 45 -5.58 -19.59 -7.83
N GLN A 46 -4.92 -20.31 -6.93
CA GLN A 46 -4.15 -19.73 -5.81
C GLN A 46 -2.73 -20.32 -5.73
N PRO A 47 -1.91 -20.18 -6.78
CA PRO A 47 -0.55 -20.72 -6.75
C PRO A 47 0.32 -19.95 -5.75
N LEU A 48 1.20 -20.65 -5.04
CA LEU A 48 2.19 -20.05 -4.14
C LEU A 48 3.31 -19.32 -4.89
N SER A 49 3.46 -19.62 -6.19
CA SER A 49 4.45 -19.01 -7.08
C SER A 49 3.99 -19.22 -8.53
N LEU A 50 4.45 -18.38 -9.44
CA LEU A 50 4.34 -18.58 -10.89
C LEU A 50 5.70 -19.02 -11.50
N ARG A 51 6.74 -19.16 -10.69
CA ARG A 51 8.05 -19.61 -11.12
C ARG A 51 8.10 -21.13 -11.21
N GLN A 52 8.14 -21.65 -12.44
CA GLN A 52 8.20 -23.11 -12.72
C GLN A 52 9.56 -23.72 -12.33
N ASP A 53 10.60 -22.90 -12.25
CA ASP A 53 11.97 -23.22 -11.83
C ASP A 53 12.21 -23.08 -10.33
N SER A 54 11.16 -22.99 -9.52
CA SER A 54 11.29 -22.90 -8.07
C SER A 54 12.05 -24.09 -7.51
N ALA A 55 12.98 -23.86 -6.59
CA ALA A 55 13.67 -24.92 -5.86
C ALA A 55 12.72 -25.73 -4.94
N ASP A 56 11.60 -25.14 -4.55
CA ASP A 56 10.52 -25.81 -3.82
C ASP A 56 9.63 -26.57 -4.81
N PRO A 57 9.58 -27.92 -4.74
CA PRO A 57 8.86 -28.74 -5.70
C PRO A 57 7.34 -28.49 -5.69
N VAL A 58 6.76 -28.15 -4.54
CA VAL A 58 5.32 -27.85 -4.44
C VAL A 58 5.03 -26.53 -5.17
N ARG A 59 5.85 -25.51 -4.97
CA ARG A 59 5.71 -24.23 -5.68
C ARG A 59 5.93 -24.39 -7.18
N ALA A 60 6.92 -25.18 -7.58
CA ALA A 60 7.19 -25.45 -9.00
C ALA A 60 6.01 -26.18 -9.66
N GLU A 61 5.43 -27.17 -8.99
CA GLU A 61 4.28 -27.92 -9.51
C GLU A 61 3.05 -27.02 -9.65
N GLN A 62 2.72 -26.22 -8.62
CA GLN A 62 1.61 -25.28 -8.70
C GLN A 62 1.82 -24.22 -9.79
N ALA A 63 3.06 -23.77 -9.99
CA ALA A 63 3.39 -22.84 -11.05
C ALA A 63 3.18 -23.46 -12.45
N ARG A 64 3.60 -24.73 -12.65
CA ARG A 64 3.35 -25.47 -13.91
C ARG A 64 1.86 -25.66 -14.17
N ALA A 65 1.09 -26.06 -13.14
CA ALA A 65 -0.35 -26.22 -13.24
C ALA A 65 -1.05 -24.90 -13.60
N ALA A 66 -0.70 -23.81 -12.93
CA ALA A 66 -1.23 -22.48 -13.22
C ALA A 66 -0.86 -22.03 -14.65
N HIS A 67 0.37 -22.26 -15.09
CA HIS A 67 0.82 -21.93 -16.44
C HIS A 67 0.06 -22.72 -17.51
N ALA A 68 -0.09 -24.02 -17.31
CA ALA A 68 -0.88 -24.89 -18.22
C ALA A 68 -2.33 -24.42 -18.31
N ARG A 69 -2.92 -24.00 -17.17
CA ARG A 69 -4.30 -23.48 -17.15
C ARG A 69 -4.41 -22.15 -17.86
N LEU A 70 -3.44 -21.25 -17.70
CA LEU A 70 -3.38 -19.98 -18.44
C LEU A 70 -3.30 -20.19 -19.94
N LEU A 71 -2.49 -21.15 -20.40
CA LEU A 71 -2.39 -21.50 -21.83
C LEU A 71 -3.67 -22.13 -22.40
N ALA A 72 -4.40 -22.87 -21.58
CA ALA A 72 -5.66 -23.54 -21.98
C ALA A 72 -6.89 -22.64 -21.90
N THR A 73 -6.77 -21.45 -21.30
CA THR A 73 -7.87 -20.49 -21.16
C THR A 73 -7.84 -19.52 -22.35
N ASP A 74 -9.00 -19.30 -22.96
CA ASP A 74 -9.13 -18.29 -24.00
C ASP A 74 -9.37 -16.92 -23.36
N TYR A 75 -8.49 -15.96 -23.62
CA TYR A 75 -8.56 -14.56 -23.17
C TYR A 75 -7.62 -13.71 -24.00
N ASP A 76 -7.88 -12.40 -24.04
CA ASP A 76 -7.11 -11.44 -24.84
C ASP A 76 -5.97 -10.78 -24.05
N VAL A 77 -6.18 -10.53 -22.75
CA VAL A 77 -5.27 -9.76 -21.90
C VAL A 77 -5.31 -10.22 -20.45
N MET A 78 -4.18 -10.18 -19.76
CA MET A 78 -4.09 -10.34 -18.31
C MET A 78 -4.10 -8.97 -17.63
N VAL A 79 -5.02 -8.77 -16.69
CA VAL A 79 -5.06 -7.56 -15.85
C VAL A 79 -4.50 -7.90 -14.47
N VAL A 80 -3.47 -7.18 -14.08
CA VAL A 80 -2.80 -7.36 -12.77
C VAL A 80 -3.08 -6.16 -11.87
N ALA A 81 -3.44 -6.42 -10.63
CA ALA A 81 -3.63 -5.41 -9.60
C ALA A 81 -3.14 -5.94 -8.25
N ALA A 82 -2.11 -5.37 -7.70
CA ALA A 82 -1.56 -5.69 -6.37
C ALA A 82 -1.41 -7.21 -6.11
N TYR A 83 -1.03 -7.98 -7.11
CA TYR A 83 -0.99 -9.45 -7.03
C TYR A 83 0.05 -9.96 -6.03
N GLY A 84 1.18 -9.26 -5.94
CA GLY A 84 2.22 -9.53 -4.94
C GLY A 84 3.08 -10.77 -5.20
N LEU A 85 2.96 -11.40 -6.37
CA LEU A 85 3.89 -12.41 -6.89
C LEU A 85 4.61 -11.86 -8.12
N ILE A 86 5.85 -12.31 -8.31
CA ILE A 86 6.60 -12.03 -9.53
C ILE A 86 5.98 -12.85 -10.67
N LEU A 87 5.67 -12.20 -11.78
CA LEU A 87 5.29 -12.86 -13.02
C LEU A 87 6.58 -13.14 -13.82
N PRO A 88 6.98 -14.40 -13.98
CA PRO A 88 8.15 -14.75 -14.77
C PRO A 88 7.87 -14.50 -16.25
N ARG A 89 8.94 -14.40 -17.05
CA ARG A 89 8.85 -14.19 -18.50
C ARG A 89 7.95 -15.20 -19.18
N SER A 90 8.04 -16.48 -18.79
CA SER A 90 7.15 -17.53 -19.31
C SER A 90 5.65 -17.26 -19.14
N THR A 91 5.27 -16.48 -18.12
CA THR A 91 3.88 -16.05 -17.91
C THR A 91 3.58 -14.78 -18.71
N LEU A 92 4.50 -13.82 -18.73
CA LEU A 92 4.35 -12.55 -19.46
C LEU A 92 4.27 -12.74 -20.98
N ASP A 93 4.90 -13.77 -21.52
CA ASP A 93 4.92 -14.08 -22.95
C ASP A 93 3.65 -14.81 -23.44
N ILE A 94 2.71 -15.20 -22.56
CA ILE A 94 1.47 -15.90 -22.95
C ILE A 94 0.51 -14.95 -23.67
N LYS A 95 0.22 -13.80 -23.07
CA LYS A 95 -0.69 -12.76 -23.57
C LYS A 95 -0.24 -11.39 -23.06
N PRO A 96 -0.65 -10.29 -23.67
CA PRO A 96 -0.43 -8.95 -23.13
C PRO A 96 -0.81 -8.87 -21.66
N CYS A 97 0.05 -8.27 -20.85
CA CYS A 97 -0.14 -8.18 -19.40
C CYS A 97 -0.15 -6.70 -19.00
N ILE A 98 -1.24 -6.24 -18.39
CA ILE A 98 -1.44 -4.84 -18.00
C ILE A 98 -1.54 -4.76 -16.49
N ASN A 99 -0.77 -3.85 -15.87
CA ASN A 99 -0.79 -3.61 -14.42
C ASN A 99 -1.43 -2.27 -14.07
N ILE A 100 -2.20 -2.26 -13.00
CA ILE A 100 -2.70 -1.06 -12.35
C ILE A 100 -1.69 -0.69 -11.27
N HIS A 101 -0.83 0.30 -11.54
CA HIS A 101 0.22 0.71 -10.61
C HIS A 101 -0.16 1.99 -9.88
N GLY A 102 -0.05 1.98 -8.54
CA GLY A 102 -0.50 3.07 -7.66
C GLY A 102 0.52 4.19 -7.51
N SER A 103 1.11 4.66 -8.61
CA SER A 103 1.94 5.87 -8.65
C SER A 103 1.96 6.49 -10.04
N LEU A 104 2.56 7.68 -10.13
CA LEU A 104 2.91 8.36 -11.39
C LEU A 104 4.28 7.87 -11.85
N LEU A 105 4.33 6.79 -12.63
CA LEU A 105 5.58 6.27 -13.17
C LEU A 105 6.31 7.34 -14.03
N PRO A 106 7.64 7.37 -13.96
CA PRO A 106 8.57 6.38 -13.43
C PRO A 106 8.86 6.51 -11.92
N ARG A 107 8.15 7.42 -11.21
CA ARG A 107 8.33 7.58 -9.77
C ARG A 107 7.64 6.44 -9.01
N TRP A 108 8.32 5.92 -7.99
CA TRP A 108 7.82 4.88 -7.09
C TRP A 108 7.51 3.53 -7.75
N ARG A 109 8.44 3.03 -8.60
CA ARG A 109 8.40 1.62 -9.03
C ARG A 109 8.53 0.70 -7.82
N GLY A 110 7.74 -0.37 -7.76
CA GLY A 110 7.85 -1.40 -6.71
C GLY A 110 6.63 -1.54 -5.81
N ALA A 111 6.84 -2.09 -4.60
CA ALA A 111 5.79 -2.71 -3.81
C ALA A 111 4.94 -1.76 -2.96
N ALA A 112 5.42 -0.56 -2.63
CA ALA A 112 4.76 0.32 -1.66
C ALA A 112 4.67 1.79 -2.11
N PRO A 113 4.23 2.08 -3.36
CA PRO A 113 4.25 3.43 -3.91
C PRO A 113 3.46 4.44 -3.08
N ILE A 114 2.28 4.07 -2.57
CA ILE A 114 1.41 4.93 -1.78
C ILE A 114 2.09 5.38 -0.48
N HIS A 115 2.68 4.43 0.26
CA HIS A 115 3.40 4.74 1.50
C HIS A 115 4.55 5.71 1.23
N ARG A 116 5.35 5.43 0.20
CA ARG A 116 6.55 6.23 -0.11
C ARG A 116 6.21 7.63 -0.61
N ALA A 117 5.12 7.80 -1.34
CA ALA A 117 4.65 9.11 -1.76
C ALA A 117 4.28 10.01 -0.56
N ILE A 118 3.50 9.48 0.40
CA ILE A 118 3.14 10.21 1.62
C ILE A 118 4.37 10.49 2.49
N GLU A 119 5.22 9.48 2.72
CA GLU A 119 6.42 9.60 3.54
C GLU A 119 7.38 10.66 2.99
N ALA A 120 7.59 10.68 1.69
CA ALA A 120 8.44 11.67 1.01
C ALA A 120 7.86 13.08 1.04
N GLY A 121 6.55 13.21 1.23
CA GLY A 121 5.84 14.50 1.20
C GLY A 121 5.53 14.95 -0.21
N ASP A 122 5.27 14.02 -1.11
CA ASP A 122 4.77 14.35 -2.45
C ASP A 122 3.42 15.06 -2.34
N GLU A 123 3.21 16.07 -3.16
CA GLU A 123 1.95 16.83 -3.20
C GLU A 123 0.90 16.13 -4.07
N GLU A 124 1.33 15.27 -4.98
CA GLU A 124 0.48 14.50 -5.86
C GLU A 124 0.98 13.06 -6.01
N THR A 125 0.06 12.17 -6.31
CA THR A 125 0.30 10.81 -6.76
C THR A 125 -0.70 10.47 -7.87
N GLY A 126 -0.95 9.20 -8.14
CA GLY A 126 -1.93 8.81 -9.13
C GLY A 126 -1.89 7.32 -9.44
N VAL A 127 -2.51 6.98 -10.54
CA VAL A 127 -2.48 5.63 -11.09
C VAL A 127 -1.88 5.67 -12.49
N THR A 128 -0.99 4.73 -12.75
CA THR A 128 -0.49 4.42 -14.09
C THR A 128 -1.00 3.04 -14.50
N ILE A 129 -1.75 2.96 -15.59
CA ILE A 129 -1.98 1.71 -16.30
C ILE A 129 -0.77 1.48 -17.19
N MET A 130 -0.07 0.37 -17.02
CA MET A 130 1.17 0.08 -17.75
C MET A 130 1.17 -1.34 -18.30
N GLN A 131 1.88 -1.54 -19.39
CA GLN A 131 2.18 -2.88 -19.89
C GLN A 131 3.30 -3.48 -19.03
N MET A 132 3.14 -4.73 -18.65
CA MET A 132 4.18 -5.42 -17.88
C MET A 132 5.24 -6.03 -18.79
N GLU A 133 6.46 -6.00 -18.29
CA GLU A 133 7.64 -6.66 -18.89
C GLU A 133 8.55 -7.22 -17.79
N GLU A 134 9.67 -7.83 -18.17
CA GLU A 134 10.63 -8.39 -17.22
C GLU A 134 11.41 -7.29 -16.51
N GLY A 135 10.84 -6.60 -15.63
CA GLY A 135 11.48 -5.54 -14.86
C GLY A 135 10.50 -5.06 -13.79
N LEU A 136 11.04 -4.46 -12.75
CA LEU A 136 10.20 -3.94 -11.68
C LEU A 136 9.51 -2.64 -12.16
N ASP A 137 8.29 -2.78 -12.66
CA ASP A 137 7.44 -1.69 -13.15
C ASP A 137 8.14 -0.78 -14.19
N THR A 138 8.90 -1.38 -15.10
CA THR A 138 9.69 -0.68 -16.12
C THR A 138 8.97 -0.50 -17.46
N GLY A 139 7.93 -1.27 -17.71
CA GLY A 139 7.23 -1.30 -18.99
C GLY A 139 6.55 0.02 -19.37
N PRO A 140 6.15 0.17 -20.63
CA PRO A 140 5.56 1.40 -21.14
C PRO A 140 4.22 1.72 -20.47
N MET A 141 3.97 3.02 -20.34
CA MET A 141 2.75 3.56 -19.75
C MET A 141 1.67 3.65 -20.82
N LEU A 142 0.45 3.24 -20.48
CA LEU A 142 -0.72 3.24 -21.37
C LEU A 142 -1.69 4.36 -21.02
N MET A 143 -1.90 4.61 -19.74
CA MET A 143 -2.73 5.72 -19.23
C MET A 143 -2.18 6.19 -17.89
N ILE A 144 -2.28 7.49 -17.62
CA ILE A 144 -1.89 8.10 -16.34
C ILE A 144 -2.99 9.06 -15.91
N GLU A 145 -3.34 9.01 -14.62
CA GLU A 145 -4.22 10.01 -14.00
C GLU A 145 -3.71 10.39 -12.62
N ARG A 146 -3.74 11.71 -12.32
CA ARG A 146 -3.17 12.33 -11.12
C ARG A 146 -4.22 12.55 -10.05
N VAL A 147 -3.80 12.50 -8.79
CA VAL A 147 -4.58 12.80 -7.61
C VAL A 147 -3.72 13.62 -6.65
N ALA A 148 -4.25 14.69 -6.07
CA ALA A 148 -3.60 15.40 -4.99
C ALA A 148 -3.50 14.52 -3.74
N ILE A 149 -2.43 14.69 -2.97
CA ILE A 149 -2.28 14.08 -1.64
C ILE A 149 -2.66 15.15 -0.61
N GLU A 150 -3.82 14.99 -0.01
CA GLU A 150 -4.31 15.94 0.99
C GLU A 150 -3.50 15.86 2.30
N PRO A 151 -3.36 16.96 3.05
CA PRO A 151 -2.64 16.95 4.33
C PRO A 151 -3.18 15.94 5.36
N SER A 152 -4.44 15.56 5.26
CA SER A 152 -5.09 14.55 6.11
C SER A 152 -4.97 13.12 5.60
N ASP A 153 -4.49 12.92 4.36
CA ASP A 153 -4.44 11.58 3.79
C ASP A 153 -3.49 10.67 4.54
N THR A 154 -3.98 9.46 4.76
CA THR A 154 -3.21 8.30 5.20
C THR A 154 -3.04 7.33 4.03
N THR A 155 -2.17 6.34 4.19
CA THR A 155 -2.10 5.26 3.20
C THR A 155 -3.44 4.56 3.00
N ALA A 156 -4.27 4.42 4.04
CA ALA A 156 -5.60 3.81 3.90
C ALA A 156 -6.52 4.66 3.02
N SER A 157 -6.70 5.95 3.32
CA SER A 157 -7.59 6.83 2.55
C SER A 157 -7.14 6.96 1.08
N LEU A 158 -5.84 7.16 0.89
CA LEU A 158 -5.28 7.32 -0.45
C LEU A 158 -5.34 6.02 -1.26
N HIS A 159 -5.16 4.86 -0.59
CA HIS A 159 -5.36 3.55 -1.23
C HIS A 159 -6.77 3.39 -1.78
N ASP A 160 -7.80 3.75 -1.00
CA ASP A 160 -9.19 3.64 -1.45
C ASP A 160 -9.49 4.57 -2.63
N THR A 161 -8.96 5.80 -2.59
CA THR A 161 -9.05 6.76 -3.71
C THR A 161 -8.40 6.20 -4.97
N LEU A 162 -7.16 5.68 -4.87
CA LEU A 162 -6.43 5.13 -6.00
C LEU A 162 -7.03 3.81 -6.50
N ALA A 163 -7.62 3.00 -5.62
CA ALA A 163 -8.32 1.78 -6.01
C ALA A 163 -9.56 2.09 -6.87
N ALA A 164 -10.35 3.08 -6.48
CA ALA A 164 -11.49 3.54 -7.25
C ALA A 164 -11.05 4.15 -8.61
N LEU A 165 -10.00 4.95 -8.60
CA LEU A 165 -9.41 5.53 -9.80
C LEU A 165 -8.91 4.45 -10.76
N GLY A 166 -8.09 3.51 -10.27
CA GLY A 166 -7.53 2.41 -11.07
C GLY A 166 -8.60 1.49 -11.65
N ALA A 167 -9.68 1.25 -10.89
CA ALA A 167 -10.83 0.48 -11.36
C ALA A 167 -11.55 1.13 -12.54
N ARG A 168 -11.69 2.46 -12.54
CA ARG A 168 -12.25 3.22 -13.66
C ARG A 168 -11.29 3.26 -14.85
N MET A 169 -10.02 3.52 -14.58
CA MET A 169 -8.99 3.63 -15.61
C MET A 169 -8.78 2.32 -16.38
N ILE A 170 -8.79 1.17 -15.69
CA ILE A 170 -8.58 -0.12 -16.37
C ILE A 170 -9.74 -0.44 -17.32
N VAL A 171 -10.99 -0.14 -16.94
CA VAL A 171 -12.14 -0.31 -17.83
C VAL A 171 -11.97 0.56 -19.09
N ALA A 172 -11.58 1.83 -18.92
CA ALA A 172 -11.34 2.73 -20.04
C ALA A 172 -10.15 2.28 -20.91
N ALA A 173 -9.07 1.77 -20.29
CA ALA A 173 -7.90 1.27 -21.00
C ALA A 173 -8.26 0.06 -21.87
N LEU A 174 -9.03 -0.90 -21.35
CA LEU A 174 -9.44 -2.07 -22.12
C LEU A 174 -10.37 -1.70 -23.28
N GLY A 175 -11.32 -0.79 -23.06
CA GLY A 175 -12.16 -0.29 -24.15
C GLY A 175 -11.37 0.41 -25.26
N LYS A 176 -10.33 1.16 -24.93
CA LYS A 176 -9.40 1.73 -25.93
C LYS A 176 -8.54 0.67 -26.60
N MET A 177 -8.10 -0.34 -25.86
CA MET A 177 -7.33 -1.46 -26.40
C MET A 177 -8.12 -2.23 -27.44
N GLU A 178 -9.39 -2.52 -27.19
CA GLU A 178 -10.31 -3.16 -28.13
C GLU A 178 -10.46 -2.38 -29.44
N GLN A 179 -10.43 -1.05 -29.34
CA GLN A 179 -10.54 -0.13 -30.50
C GLN A 179 -9.17 0.09 -31.21
N GLY A 180 -8.07 -0.49 -30.71
CA GLY A 180 -6.72 -0.23 -31.20
C GLY A 180 -6.23 1.22 -30.96
N ALA A 181 -6.84 1.93 -30.00
CA ALA A 181 -6.59 3.35 -29.71
C ALA A 181 -5.72 3.57 -28.45
N LEU A 182 -5.11 2.52 -27.91
CA LEU A 182 -4.26 2.60 -26.73
C LEU A 182 -2.80 2.69 -27.14
N GLU A 183 -2.19 3.85 -26.91
CA GLU A 183 -0.79 4.07 -27.20
C GLU A 183 0.11 3.72 -26.02
N ALA A 184 1.19 3.02 -26.29
CA ALA A 184 2.22 2.66 -25.30
C ALA A 184 3.36 3.70 -25.34
N VAL A 185 3.55 4.43 -24.24
CA VAL A 185 4.59 5.47 -24.12
C VAL A 185 5.68 4.97 -23.19
N ALA A 186 6.92 4.93 -23.68
CA ALA A 186 8.07 4.55 -22.85
C ALA A 186 8.21 5.47 -21.64
N GLN A 187 8.56 4.89 -20.50
CA GLN A 187 8.82 5.69 -19.31
C GLN A 187 10.07 6.56 -19.50
N PRO A 188 10.06 7.83 -19.06
CA PRO A 188 11.27 8.67 -19.13
C PRO A 188 12.38 8.09 -18.24
N ALA A 189 13.62 8.25 -18.67
CA ALA A 189 14.78 7.84 -17.88
C ALA A 189 14.98 8.71 -16.62
N ALA A 190 14.56 9.97 -16.68
CA ALA A 190 14.62 10.89 -15.55
C ALA A 190 13.45 10.66 -14.58
N GLY A 191 13.67 10.90 -13.29
CA GLY A 191 12.64 10.82 -12.27
C GLY A 191 12.35 9.40 -11.74
N VAL A 192 13.11 8.40 -12.17
CA VAL A 192 12.96 7.02 -11.66
C VAL A 192 13.30 6.98 -10.17
N THR A 193 12.34 6.49 -9.38
CA THR A 193 12.54 6.16 -7.96
C THR A 193 11.88 4.83 -7.62
N TYR A 194 12.29 4.26 -6.49
CA TYR A 194 11.82 2.93 -6.08
C TYR A 194 11.10 2.96 -4.75
N ALA A 195 10.00 2.23 -4.67
CA ALA A 195 9.16 2.06 -3.50
C ALA A 195 9.37 0.65 -2.92
N ALA A 196 10.42 0.49 -2.12
CA ALA A 196 10.70 -0.76 -1.44
C ALA A 196 9.54 -1.15 -0.51
N LYS A 197 9.33 -2.47 -0.35
CA LYS A 197 8.33 -3.01 0.56
C LYS A 197 8.57 -2.49 1.98
N ILE A 198 7.50 -2.09 2.66
CA ILE A 198 7.54 -1.59 4.03
C ILE A 198 7.80 -2.75 5.01
N SER A 199 8.76 -2.56 5.89
CA SER A 199 9.03 -3.46 7.02
C SER A 199 8.33 -2.99 8.29
N LYS A 200 8.21 -3.88 9.28
CA LYS A 200 7.61 -3.52 10.58
C LYS A 200 8.49 -2.58 11.39
N GLU A 201 9.79 -2.73 11.24
CA GLU A 201 10.82 -1.97 11.93
C GLU A 201 10.80 -0.49 11.53
N GLU A 202 10.46 -0.22 10.28
CA GLU A 202 10.28 1.16 9.80
C GLU A 202 9.20 1.94 10.56
N GLY A 203 8.24 1.24 11.20
CA GLY A 203 7.21 1.88 12.03
C GLY A 203 7.73 2.62 13.26
N ARG A 204 8.96 2.36 13.71
CA ARG A 204 9.55 3.08 14.84
C ARG A 204 9.77 4.55 14.47
N LEU A 205 9.31 5.44 15.35
CA LEU A 205 9.55 6.87 15.25
C LEU A 205 10.89 7.23 15.89
N ASP A 206 11.59 8.15 15.26
CA ASP A 206 12.83 8.75 15.77
C ASP A 206 12.61 10.25 15.95
N PHE A 207 12.39 10.70 17.16
CA PHE A 207 12.12 12.11 17.46
C PHE A 207 13.32 13.03 17.20
N SER A 208 14.49 12.49 16.89
CA SER A 208 15.61 13.28 16.38
C SER A 208 15.40 13.80 14.95
N LEU A 209 14.27 13.44 14.31
CA LEU A 209 13.82 13.98 13.02
C LEU A 209 12.90 15.21 13.22
N PRO A 210 12.72 16.03 12.16
CA PRO A 210 11.78 17.15 12.18
C PRO A 210 10.31 16.69 12.32
N ALA A 211 9.49 17.47 13.03
CA ALA A 211 8.08 17.16 13.24
C ALA A 211 7.27 16.95 11.94
N PRO A 212 7.49 17.72 10.84
CA PRO A 212 6.80 17.43 9.57
C PRO A 212 7.12 16.06 8.98
N GLU A 213 8.36 15.58 9.11
CA GLU A 213 8.75 14.24 8.62
C GLU A 213 8.07 13.15 9.42
N LEU A 214 8.03 13.29 10.75
CA LEU A 214 7.34 12.33 11.63
C LEU A 214 5.84 12.31 11.39
N SER A 215 5.21 13.48 11.18
CA SER A 215 3.79 13.55 10.84
C SER A 215 3.48 12.82 9.52
N ARG A 216 4.30 13.01 8.49
CA ARG A 216 4.18 12.25 7.22
C ARG A 216 4.36 10.76 7.44
N LYS A 217 5.37 10.34 8.21
CA LYS A 217 5.63 8.94 8.52
C LYS A 217 4.46 8.27 9.25
N ILE A 218 3.83 8.97 10.20
CA ILE A 218 2.63 8.48 10.90
C ILE A 218 1.48 8.24 9.92
N ARG A 219 1.23 9.18 9.01
CA ARG A 219 0.20 9.04 7.98
C ARG A 219 0.53 7.95 6.96
N ALA A 220 1.77 7.90 6.48
CA ALA A 220 2.25 6.90 5.55
C ALA A 220 2.13 5.47 6.11
N PHE A 221 2.30 5.29 7.40
CA PHE A 221 2.27 3.97 8.03
C PHE A 221 0.94 3.63 8.70
N ASN A 222 -0.11 4.39 8.43
CA ASN A 222 -1.46 4.11 8.86
C ASN A 222 -2.27 3.47 7.72
N PRO A 223 -2.69 2.19 7.79
CA PRO A 223 -2.77 1.36 9.00
C PRO A 223 -1.58 0.41 9.21
N PHE A 224 -0.68 0.25 8.28
CA PHE A 224 0.44 -0.71 8.37
C PHE A 224 1.77 -0.01 8.05
N PRO A 225 2.82 -0.32 8.82
CA PRO A 225 2.91 -1.21 9.98
C PRO A 225 2.33 -0.60 11.29
N GLY A 226 1.94 0.65 11.26
CA GLY A 226 1.57 1.48 12.38
C GLY A 226 2.80 2.13 13.02
N ALA A 227 2.86 3.47 12.97
CA ALA A 227 3.92 4.23 13.62
C ALA A 227 3.88 3.99 15.15
N HIS A 228 5.04 3.84 15.77
CA HIS A 228 5.13 3.57 17.21
C HIS A 228 6.43 4.13 17.82
N ALA A 229 6.37 4.40 19.11
CA ALA A 229 7.52 4.72 19.95
C ALA A 229 7.33 4.10 21.33
N GLN A 230 8.36 4.08 22.16
CA GLN A 230 8.26 3.54 23.52
C GLN A 230 8.17 4.65 24.55
N VAL A 231 7.45 4.38 25.63
CA VAL A 231 7.43 5.22 26.84
C VAL A 231 7.58 4.29 28.02
N ASN A 232 8.68 4.45 28.79
CA ASN A 232 9.01 3.56 29.90
C ASN A 232 8.98 2.07 29.50
N GLY A 233 9.50 1.73 28.32
CA GLY A 233 9.51 0.36 27.80
C GLY A 233 8.17 -0.16 27.27
N VAL A 234 7.10 0.64 27.32
CA VAL A 234 5.79 0.29 26.76
C VAL A 234 5.68 0.80 25.34
N PRO A 235 5.49 -0.06 24.33
CA PRO A 235 5.31 0.40 22.95
C PRO A 235 3.93 1.01 22.76
N ILE A 236 3.88 2.28 22.38
CA ILE A 236 2.66 3.02 22.07
C ILE A 236 2.57 3.22 20.56
N LYS A 237 1.49 2.78 19.95
CA LYS A 237 1.18 3.13 18.56
C LYS A 237 0.61 4.54 18.49
N ILE A 238 1.04 5.27 17.46
CA ILE A 238 0.62 6.64 17.18
C ILE A 238 -0.04 6.60 15.79
N TRP A 239 -1.34 6.89 15.76
CA TRP A 239 -2.16 6.77 14.56
C TRP A 239 -2.46 8.11 13.90
N GLY A 240 -2.36 9.19 14.67
CA GLY A 240 -2.55 10.55 14.19
C GLY A 240 -1.65 11.53 14.92
N ALA A 241 -1.12 12.49 14.19
CA ALA A 241 -0.33 13.58 14.73
C ALA A 241 -0.32 14.79 13.79
N GLU A 242 -0.15 15.98 14.39
CA GLU A 242 -0.01 17.25 13.71
C GLU A 242 1.38 17.83 13.99
N ALA A 243 2.08 18.27 12.95
CA ALA A 243 3.33 18.99 13.10
C ALA A 243 3.04 20.45 13.44
N LEU A 244 3.64 20.94 14.52
CA LEU A 244 3.57 22.34 14.93
C LEU A 244 4.93 23.02 14.69
N ALA A 245 4.90 24.26 14.23
CA ALA A 245 6.11 25.02 13.92
C ALA A 245 6.87 25.51 15.17
N ALA A 246 6.25 25.42 16.36
CA ALA A 246 6.87 25.87 17.60
C ALA A 246 8.09 25.02 17.96
N ASP A 247 9.26 25.59 17.98
CA ASP A 247 10.48 24.95 18.46
C ASP A 247 10.52 24.87 19.98
N SER A 248 11.22 23.86 20.48
CA SER A 248 11.47 23.64 21.90
C SER A 248 12.96 23.47 22.18
N ARG A 249 13.38 23.87 23.39
CA ARG A 249 14.74 23.59 23.89
C ARG A 249 14.84 22.23 24.57
N ALA A 250 13.73 21.51 24.69
CA ALA A 250 13.67 20.18 25.29
C ALA A 250 14.38 19.15 24.39
N LEU A 251 14.75 18.04 24.97
CA LEU A 251 15.33 16.93 24.23
C LEU A 251 14.27 16.29 23.30
N PRO A 252 14.67 15.84 22.10
CA PRO A 252 13.77 15.09 21.22
C PRO A 252 13.13 13.90 21.98
N GLY A 253 11.81 13.70 21.79
CA GLY A 253 11.03 12.70 22.51
C GLY A 253 10.42 13.19 23.83
N GLN A 254 10.92 14.28 24.43
CA GLN A 254 10.37 14.78 25.69
C GLN A 254 8.94 15.28 25.51
N VAL A 255 8.05 14.86 26.41
CA VAL A 255 6.66 15.32 26.45
C VAL A 255 6.62 16.72 27.06
N LEU A 256 6.17 17.69 26.28
CA LEU A 256 6.08 19.11 26.67
C LEU A 256 4.75 19.46 27.32
N ALA A 257 3.69 18.79 26.88
CA ALA A 257 2.34 18.92 27.43
C ALA A 257 1.63 17.58 27.32
N ALA A 258 0.83 17.24 28.32
CA ALA A 258 -0.02 16.06 28.36
C ALA A 258 -1.27 16.33 29.20
N ASP A 259 -2.15 17.19 28.67
CA ASP A 259 -3.35 17.67 29.37
C ASP A 259 -4.53 17.84 28.39
N ALA A 260 -5.69 18.14 28.96
CA ALA A 260 -6.93 18.28 28.16
C ALA A 260 -6.94 19.55 27.28
N THR A 261 -6.12 20.55 27.60
CA THR A 261 -6.11 21.84 26.90
C THR A 261 -5.18 21.79 25.68
N HIS A 262 -3.98 21.25 25.88
CA HIS A 262 -2.91 21.24 24.87
C HIS A 262 -2.81 19.91 24.12
N GLY A 263 -3.43 18.83 24.65
CA GLY A 263 -3.25 17.47 24.17
C GLY A 263 -1.89 16.90 24.58
N ILE A 264 -1.36 16.00 23.76
CA ILE A 264 -0.02 15.41 23.96
C ILE A 264 0.93 16.07 22.96
N VAL A 265 1.85 16.89 23.45
CA VAL A 265 2.84 17.59 22.61
C VAL A 265 4.24 17.06 22.93
N VAL A 266 4.97 16.65 21.92
CA VAL A 266 6.29 16.03 22.02
C VAL A 266 7.33 16.85 21.27
N ALA A 267 8.49 17.06 21.88
CA ALA A 267 9.61 17.76 21.25
C ALA A 267 10.22 16.92 20.12
N CYS A 268 10.53 17.56 19.01
CA CYS A 268 11.28 16.97 17.90
C CYS A 268 12.57 17.76 17.66
N LYS A 269 13.44 17.27 16.76
CA LYS A 269 14.68 18.00 16.39
C LYS A 269 14.39 19.43 15.95
N ARG A 270 13.29 19.63 15.24
CA ARG A 270 12.76 20.93 14.80
C ARG A 270 11.25 20.87 14.80
N GLY A 271 10.60 21.85 15.40
CA GLY A 271 9.17 21.85 15.64
C GLY A 271 8.78 20.90 16.76
N THR A 272 7.49 20.79 16.99
CA THR A 272 6.90 19.85 17.94
C THR A 272 5.79 19.04 17.28
N LEU A 273 5.50 17.88 17.82
CA LEU A 273 4.48 16.97 17.30
C LEU A 273 3.33 16.86 18.29
N ARG A 274 2.13 17.29 17.89
CA ARG A 274 0.91 17.07 18.65
C ARG A 274 0.34 15.71 18.28
N LEU A 275 0.33 14.77 19.21
CA LEU A 275 -0.25 13.44 19.02
C LEU A 275 -1.76 13.51 19.22
N THR A 276 -2.54 13.04 18.25
CA THR A 276 -4.00 13.17 18.23
C THR A 276 -4.71 11.84 18.51
N GLU A 277 -4.14 10.72 18.08
CA GLU A 277 -4.72 9.39 18.26
C GLU A 277 -3.62 8.37 18.62
N LEU A 278 -3.81 7.63 19.72
CA LEU A 278 -2.84 6.68 20.26
C LEU A 278 -3.48 5.35 20.62
N GLN A 279 -2.63 4.33 20.77
CA GLN A 279 -3.07 3.00 21.17
C GLN A 279 -2.00 2.30 22.01
N LYS A 280 -2.35 1.85 23.21
CA LYS A 280 -1.51 0.96 24.02
C LYS A 280 -1.66 -0.51 23.60
N PRO A 281 -0.67 -1.39 23.92
CA PRO A 281 -0.77 -2.81 23.61
C PRO A 281 -2.07 -3.43 24.09
N GLY A 282 -2.74 -4.19 23.22
CA GLY A 282 -4.02 -4.84 23.52
C GLY A 282 -5.23 -3.91 23.66
N GLY A 283 -5.03 -2.57 23.60
CA GLY A 283 -6.08 -1.57 23.72
C GLY A 283 -6.74 -1.21 22.39
N LYS A 284 -7.70 -0.28 22.47
CA LYS A 284 -8.31 0.36 21.30
C LYS A 284 -7.54 1.62 20.90
N ARG A 285 -7.69 2.08 19.66
CA ARG A 285 -7.31 3.44 19.27
C ARG A 285 -8.16 4.45 20.04
N LEU A 286 -7.55 5.45 20.62
CA LEU A 286 -8.20 6.46 21.42
C LEU A 286 -7.70 7.86 21.03
N PRO A 287 -8.57 8.87 20.99
CA PRO A 287 -8.14 10.26 20.96
C PRO A 287 -7.22 10.57 22.15
N ALA A 288 -6.29 11.50 21.99
CA ALA A 288 -5.28 11.84 23.01
C ALA A 288 -5.88 12.11 24.39
N ALA A 289 -6.98 12.87 24.48
CA ALA A 289 -7.64 13.19 25.74
C ALA A 289 -8.16 11.94 26.47
N GLU A 290 -8.71 10.97 25.75
CA GLU A 290 -9.18 9.70 26.30
C GLU A 290 -8.01 8.77 26.68
N PHE A 291 -6.95 8.78 25.87
CA PHE A 291 -5.76 8.01 26.15
C PHE A 291 -5.11 8.42 27.47
N LEU A 292 -5.01 9.72 27.73
CA LEU A 292 -4.43 10.28 28.95
C LEU A 292 -5.16 9.88 30.24
N LYS A 293 -6.47 9.62 30.20
CA LYS A 293 -7.22 9.14 31.37
C LYS A 293 -6.72 7.80 31.90
N GLY A 294 -6.21 6.96 31.01
CA GLY A 294 -5.72 5.60 31.35
C GLY A 294 -4.22 5.41 31.22
N PHE A 295 -3.49 6.43 30.79
CA PHE A 295 -2.03 6.40 30.60
C PHE A 295 -1.44 7.81 30.69
N PRO A 296 -1.10 8.30 31.91
CA PRO A 296 -0.55 9.62 32.09
C PRO A 296 0.87 9.69 31.47
N LEU A 297 1.14 10.74 30.71
CA LEU A 297 2.39 10.98 29.99
C LEU A 297 3.18 12.21 30.48
N ALA A 298 2.70 12.90 31.50
CA ALA A 298 3.41 14.08 32.01
C ALA A 298 4.85 13.73 32.45
N GLU A 299 5.81 14.59 32.08
CA GLU A 299 7.25 14.45 32.42
C GLU A 299 7.94 13.20 31.83
N LEU A 300 7.32 12.51 30.87
CA LEU A 300 7.89 11.32 30.22
C LEU A 300 8.62 11.68 28.94
N CYS A 301 9.36 10.70 28.41
CA CYS A 301 10.06 10.78 27.14
C CYS A 301 9.70 9.57 26.28
N PHE A 302 9.48 9.83 25.00
CA PHE A 302 9.40 8.80 23.97
C PHE A 302 10.81 8.47 23.46
N ASP A 303 11.11 7.16 23.32
CA ASP A 303 12.39 6.65 22.81
C ASP A 303 12.27 6.17 21.35
#